data_008ada596f5203c0f54b1c5f12cf7daf
#
_entry.id   008ada596f5203c0f54b1c5f12cf7daf
#
_cell.length_a   1.000
_cell.length_b   1.000
_cell.length_c   1.000
_cell.angle_alpha   90.00
_cell.angle_beta   90.00
_cell.angle_gamma   90.00
#
_symmetry.space_group_name_H-M   'P 1'
#
loop_
_entity.id
_entity.type
_entity.pdbx_description
1 polymer ?
#
loop_
_entity_poly.entity_id
_entity_poly.type
_entity_poly.pdbx_seq_one_letter_code
_entity_poly.pdbx_strand_id
1 'polypeptide(L)'
;PLSNDEATKTLLDSQIGDAGNFTTTTVEHCRKALNQKLATPITCIRELWSSEHHHLGRAMAACRLLDRLRALVIEQHLGTGDRILIQAHGQAGLVLALASNLLCPSPITGRKTLFDLLLAANPQGPDAQAIQRIDPLLTNGTLLNGVALDIVTFGTPVRYGWDPSGIGKLLHVVNHRNLRTDGKTWLSKMDLPQITVEMPIAWGGDYVQELAVAGSDALPAENAKAANKAVWELLE
;
A
#
# COMPACT_ATOMS: atom_id res chain seq x y z
N PRO A 1 13.97 5.09 10.42
CA PRO A 1 12.66 4.94 9.78
C PRO A 1 12.43 6.09 8.84
N LEU A 2 12.01 5.79 7.62
CA LEU A 2 11.59 6.80 6.68
C LEU A 2 10.29 7.41 7.23
N SER A 3 10.30 8.72 7.46
CA SER A 3 9.12 9.43 7.95
C SER A 3 8.19 9.81 6.80
N ASN A 4 6.99 10.30 7.12
CA ASN A 4 6.13 10.95 6.13
C ASN A 4 6.61 12.37 5.81
N ASP A 5 7.83 12.72 6.21
CA ASP A 5 8.43 14.01 5.97
C ASP A 5 8.67 14.24 4.48
N GLU A 6 8.09 15.31 3.94
CA GLU A 6 8.17 15.67 2.52
C GLU A 6 9.61 15.93 2.07
N ALA A 7 10.44 16.53 2.92
CA ALA A 7 11.84 16.80 2.59
C ALA A 7 12.64 15.51 2.42
N THR A 8 12.44 14.54 3.31
CA THR A 8 13.05 13.21 3.21
C THR A 8 12.60 12.49 1.94
N LYS A 9 11.32 12.57 1.59
CA LYS A 9 10.79 11.96 0.35
C LYS A 9 11.32 12.64 -0.89
N THR A 10 11.44 13.95 -0.89
CA THR A 10 12.05 14.73 -1.99
C THR A 10 13.51 14.34 -2.21
N LEU A 11 14.28 14.16 -1.13
CA LEU A 11 15.66 13.67 -1.22
C LEU A 11 15.73 12.27 -1.83
N LEU A 12 14.86 11.35 -1.40
CA LEU A 12 14.78 10.01 -1.97
C LEU A 12 14.40 10.05 -3.44
N ASP A 13 13.45 10.87 -3.84
CA ASP A 13 13.05 11.04 -5.24
C ASP A 13 14.21 11.50 -6.11
N SER A 14 15.08 12.38 -5.59
CA SER A 14 16.25 12.86 -6.32
C SER A 14 17.32 11.78 -6.53
N GLN A 15 17.37 10.78 -5.66
CA GLN A 15 18.36 9.69 -5.72
C GLN A 15 17.85 8.46 -6.47
N ILE A 16 16.61 8.06 -6.26
CA ILE A 16 16.03 6.82 -6.77
C ILE A 16 15.19 7.08 -8.02
N GLY A 17 14.61 8.27 -8.16
CA GLY A 17 13.70 8.62 -9.24
C GLY A 17 12.47 7.69 -9.24
N ASP A 18 11.97 7.40 -10.44
CA ASP A 18 10.78 6.55 -10.63
C ASP A 18 11.08 5.03 -10.56
N ALA A 19 12.33 4.63 -10.32
CA ALA A 19 12.72 3.23 -10.33
C ALA A 19 12.07 2.39 -9.20
N GLY A 20 11.66 3.01 -8.12
CA GLY A 20 11.02 2.31 -6.99
C GLY A 20 9.90 3.12 -6.32
N ASN A 21 9.46 4.20 -6.96
CA ASN A 21 8.57 5.17 -6.33
C ASN A 21 7.75 5.94 -7.38
N PHE A 22 6.60 6.45 -7.01
CA PHE A 22 5.90 7.45 -7.82
C PHE A 22 6.35 8.85 -7.38
N THR A 23 7.17 9.49 -8.20
CA THR A 23 7.64 10.85 -7.95
C THR A 23 6.56 11.88 -8.27
N THR A 24 6.76 13.12 -7.85
CA THR A 24 5.88 14.23 -8.26
C THR A 24 5.83 14.38 -9.79
N THR A 25 6.95 14.13 -10.47
CA THR A 25 7.03 14.17 -11.94
C THR A 25 6.15 13.10 -12.57
N THR A 26 6.16 11.87 -12.05
CA THR A 26 5.29 10.78 -12.52
C THR A 26 3.82 11.15 -12.37
N VAL A 27 3.43 11.67 -11.21
CA VAL A 27 2.03 12.10 -10.95
C VAL A 27 1.58 13.17 -11.93
N GLU A 28 2.46 14.13 -12.21
CA GLU A 28 2.18 15.22 -13.15
C GLU A 28 2.06 14.73 -14.60
N HIS A 29 2.91 13.78 -15.01
CA HIS A 29 2.80 13.13 -16.31
C HIS A 29 1.49 12.34 -16.43
N CYS A 30 1.13 11.55 -15.42
CA CYS A 30 -0.15 10.83 -15.38
C CYS A 30 -1.34 11.79 -15.48
N ARG A 31 -1.33 12.87 -14.69
CA ARG A 31 -2.38 13.89 -14.72
C ARG A 31 -2.55 14.50 -16.10
N LYS A 32 -1.45 14.91 -16.73
CA LYS A 32 -1.48 15.49 -18.08
C LYS A 32 -2.00 14.49 -19.11
N ALA A 33 -1.47 13.27 -19.12
CA ALA A 33 -1.82 12.25 -20.10
C ALA A 33 -3.31 11.83 -19.99
N LEU A 34 -3.84 11.71 -18.78
CA LEU A 34 -5.24 11.35 -18.56
C LEU A 34 -6.17 12.50 -18.92
N ASN A 35 -5.86 13.73 -18.50
CA ASN A 35 -6.70 14.90 -18.76
C ASN A 35 -6.75 15.32 -20.25
N GLN A 36 -5.77 14.88 -21.06
CA GLN A 36 -5.85 15.06 -22.52
C GLN A 36 -6.93 14.19 -23.17
N LYS A 37 -7.34 13.10 -22.53
CA LYS A 37 -8.25 12.10 -23.09
C LYS A 37 -9.64 12.10 -22.44
N LEU A 38 -9.80 12.77 -21.31
CA LEU A 38 -11.02 12.79 -20.54
C LEU A 38 -11.78 14.08 -20.77
N ALA A 39 -13.11 13.97 -20.94
CA ALA A 39 -13.99 15.13 -21.05
C ALA A 39 -14.06 15.95 -19.75
N THR A 40 -13.98 15.26 -18.61
CA THR A 40 -13.94 15.88 -17.28
C THR A 40 -12.54 15.71 -16.69
N PRO A 41 -11.87 16.80 -16.33
CA PRO A 41 -10.54 16.73 -15.72
C PRO A 41 -10.58 15.96 -14.39
N ILE A 42 -9.53 15.17 -14.15
CA ILE A 42 -9.31 14.47 -12.88
C ILE A 42 -8.23 15.13 -12.05
N THR A 43 -8.34 15.02 -10.74
CA THR A 43 -7.30 15.39 -9.79
C THR A 43 -6.39 14.19 -9.55
N CYS A 44 -5.09 14.38 -9.64
CA CYS A 44 -4.07 13.38 -9.28
C CYS A 44 -3.32 13.86 -8.04
N ILE A 45 -3.23 13.02 -7.04
CA ILE A 45 -2.60 13.32 -5.76
C ILE A 45 -1.55 12.25 -5.49
N ARG A 46 -0.37 12.66 -5.01
CA ARG A 46 0.62 11.76 -4.46
C ARG A 46 0.35 11.57 -2.98
N GLU A 47 0.19 10.33 -2.56
CA GLU A 47 0.08 9.98 -1.14
C GLU A 47 1.38 9.38 -0.65
N LEU A 48 1.86 9.85 0.50
CA LEU A 48 3.11 9.40 1.12
C LEU A 48 2.82 8.54 2.34
N TRP A 49 3.60 7.49 2.53
CA TRP A 49 3.55 6.67 3.73
C TRP A 49 4.97 6.48 4.31
N SER A 50 5.07 6.04 5.57
CA SER A 50 6.34 5.94 6.30
C SER A 50 7.34 4.96 5.69
N SER A 51 6.90 4.07 4.80
CA SER A 51 7.72 2.98 4.25
C SER A 51 8.32 2.07 5.32
N GLU A 52 7.63 1.91 6.44
CA GLU A 52 8.00 0.98 7.51
C GLU A 52 7.63 -0.44 7.10
N HIS A 53 8.64 -1.22 6.72
CA HIS A 53 8.48 -2.56 6.17
C HIS A 53 8.31 -3.62 7.27
N HIS A 54 7.34 -3.41 8.17
CA HIS A 54 6.94 -4.38 9.18
C HIS A 54 5.40 -4.35 9.36
N HIS A 55 4.83 -5.37 9.99
CA HIS A 55 3.37 -5.55 10.06
C HIS A 55 2.66 -4.37 10.73
N LEU A 56 3.19 -3.92 11.88
CA LEU A 56 2.65 -2.77 12.60
C LEU A 56 2.64 -1.50 11.74
N GLY A 57 3.76 -1.19 11.07
CA GLY A 57 3.89 0.00 10.22
C GLY A 57 2.93 -0.02 9.03
N ARG A 58 2.79 -1.17 8.37
CA ARG A 58 1.82 -1.33 7.26
C ARG A 58 0.38 -1.21 7.73
N ALA A 59 0.03 -1.79 8.89
CA ALA A 59 -1.32 -1.69 9.44
C ALA A 59 -1.67 -0.25 9.84
N MET A 60 -0.75 0.46 10.49
CA MET A 60 -0.88 1.89 10.76
C MET A 60 -1.05 2.71 9.48
N ALA A 61 -0.23 2.42 8.45
CA ALA A 61 -0.34 3.09 7.15
C ALA A 61 -1.69 2.83 6.47
N ALA A 62 -2.25 1.63 6.58
CA ALA A 62 -3.58 1.32 6.06
C ALA A 62 -4.67 2.17 6.75
N CYS A 63 -4.60 2.32 8.06
CA CYS A 63 -5.54 3.17 8.80
C CYS A 63 -5.42 4.65 8.38
N ARG A 64 -4.20 5.18 8.27
CA ARG A 64 -3.96 6.55 7.79
C ARG A 64 -4.47 6.77 6.38
N LEU A 65 -4.24 5.80 5.49
CA LEU A 65 -4.74 5.87 4.12
C LEU A 65 -6.28 5.94 4.10
N LEU A 66 -6.96 5.12 4.87
CA LEU A 66 -8.42 5.15 4.96
C LEU A 66 -8.94 6.48 5.50
N ASP A 67 -8.30 7.05 6.53
CA ASP A 67 -8.65 8.37 7.04
C ASP A 67 -8.40 9.47 6.00
N ARG A 68 -7.32 9.38 5.23
CA ARG A 68 -7.03 10.31 4.13
C ARG A 68 -8.05 10.18 2.99
N LEU A 69 -8.46 8.97 2.63
CA LEU A 69 -9.51 8.74 1.62
C LEU A 69 -10.84 9.36 2.06
N ARG A 70 -11.20 9.19 3.33
CA ARG A 70 -12.36 9.86 3.91
C ARG A 70 -12.25 11.38 3.80
N ALA A 71 -11.10 11.95 4.14
CA ALA A 71 -10.88 13.40 4.02
C ALA A 71 -11.02 13.85 2.57
N LEU A 72 -10.46 13.13 1.60
CA LEU A 72 -10.60 13.42 0.16
C LEU A 72 -12.05 13.37 -0.30
N VAL A 73 -12.83 12.38 0.15
CA VAL A 73 -14.27 12.29 -0.19
C VAL A 73 -14.99 13.57 0.25
N ILE A 74 -14.69 14.09 1.41
CA ILE A 74 -15.28 15.32 1.95
C ILE A 74 -14.76 16.56 1.20
N GLU A 75 -13.45 16.70 1.06
CA GLU A 75 -12.78 17.86 0.44
C GLU A 75 -13.18 18.03 -1.02
N GLN A 76 -13.36 16.94 -1.75
CA GLN A 76 -13.70 16.93 -3.17
C GLN A 76 -15.21 16.76 -3.41
N HIS A 77 -16.03 16.74 -2.34
CA HIS A 77 -17.49 16.57 -2.41
C HIS A 77 -17.92 15.32 -3.21
N LEU A 78 -17.15 14.23 -3.07
CA LEU A 78 -17.43 12.98 -3.78
C LEU A 78 -18.61 12.22 -3.15
N GLY A 79 -19.35 11.50 -3.97
CA GLY A 79 -20.50 10.70 -3.57
C GLY A 79 -20.77 9.50 -4.47
N THR A 80 -21.98 8.97 -4.36
CA THR A 80 -22.41 7.83 -5.17
C THR A 80 -22.28 8.14 -6.67
N GLY A 81 -21.59 7.27 -7.40
CA GLY A 81 -21.27 7.45 -8.82
C GLY A 81 -19.86 7.95 -9.09
N ASP A 82 -19.22 8.58 -8.12
CA ASP A 82 -17.80 8.96 -8.22
C ASP A 82 -16.87 7.77 -7.96
N ARG A 83 -15.64 7.90 -8.42
CA ARG A 83 -14.62 6.86 -8.28
C ARG A 83 -13.28 7.45 -7.86
N ILE A 84 -12.59 6.74 -6.97
CA ILE A 84 -11.19 6.98 -6.63
C ILE A 84 -10.37 5.82 -7.20
N LEU A 85 -9.34 6.13 -8.00
CA LEU A 85 -8.36 5.17 -8.46
C LEU A 85 -7.07 5.34 -7.66
N ILE A 86 -6.65 4.28 -6.96
CA ILE A 86 -5.35 4.24 -6.28
C ILE A 86 -4.39 3.38 -7.11
N GLN A 87 -3.20 3.92 -7.32
CA GLN A 87 -2.07 3.19 -7.89
C GLN A 87 -1.00 3.00 -6.82
N ALA A 88 -0.50 1.78 -6.66
CA ALA A 88 0.54 1.45 -5.70
C ALA A 88 1.66 0.64 -6.34
N HIS A 89 2.89 0.86 -5.87
CA HIS A 89 4.08 0.17 -6.34
C HIS A 89 4.73 -0.62 -5.19
N GLY A 90 5.15 -1.85 -5.46
CA GLY A 90 5.90 -2.67 -4.50
C GLY A 90 5.19 -2.83 -3.16
N GLN A 91 5.86 -2.50 -2.08
CA GLN A 91 5.37 -2.64 -0.70
C GLN A 91 4.12 -1.82 -0.37
N ALA A 92 3.87 -0.73 -1.08
CA ALA A 92 2.65 0.07 -0.87
C ALA A 92 1.38 -0.73 -1.20
N GLY A 93 1.46 -1.71 -2.09
CA GLY A 93 0.35 -2.61 -2.36
C GLY A 93 -0.04 -3.49 -1.16
N LEU A 94 0.88 -3.79 -0.24
CA LEU A 94 0.57 -4.51 1.00
C LEU A 94 -0.27 -3.66 1.96
N VAL A 95 -0.03 -2.35 1.96
CA VAL A 95 -0.88 -1.40 2.70
C VAL A 95 -2.30 -1.40 2.14
N LEU A 96 -2.43 -1.46 0.81
CA LEU A 96 -3.74 -1.54 0.14
C LEU A 96 -4.44 -2.88 0.38
N ALA A 97 -3.70 -3.99 0.48
CA ALA A 97 -4.27 -5.28 0.85
C ALA A 97 -4.89 -5.22 2.25
N LEU A 98 -4.19 -4.65 3.23
CA LEU A 98 -4.74 -4.44 4.58
C LEU A 98 -5.94 -3.48 4.57
N ALA A 99 -5.86 -2.38 3.82
CA ALA A 99 -6.98 -1.44 3.67
C ALA A 99 -8.22 -2.12 3.06
N SER A 100 -8.05 -3.02 2.06
CA SER A 100 -9.17 -3.77 1.48
C SER A 100 -9.88 -4.66 2.52
N ASN A 101 -9.10 -5.32 3.39
CA ASN A 101 -9.66 -6.11 4.48
C ASN A 101 -10.40 -5.25 5.53
N LEU A 102 -9.91 -4.04 5.80
CA LEU A 102 -10.60 -3.11 6.70
C LEU A 102 -11.91 -2.57 6.12
N LEU A 103 -11.97 -2.40 4.80
CA LEU A 103 -13.17 -1.93 4.07
C LEU A 103 -14.23 -3.03 3.91
N CYS A 104 -13.92 -4.28 4.19
CA CYS A 104 -14.88 -5.38 4.08
C CYS A 104 -16.12 -5.09 4.93
N PRO A 105 -17.33 -5.14 4.34
CA PRO A 105 -18.58 -4.85 5.04
C PRO A 105 -18.97 -5.94 6.06
N SER A 106 -18.46 -7.15 5.90
CA SER A 106 -18.66 -8.21 6.87
C SER A 106 -17.86 -7.94 8.15
N PRO A 107 -18.41 -8.15 9.34
CA PRO A 107 -17.66 -7.94 10.57
C PRO A 107 -16.48 -8.91 10.62
N ILE A 108 -15.30 -8.41 10.28
CA ILE A 108 -14.07 -9.17 10.43
C ILE A 108 -13.80 -9.24 11.93
N THR A 109 -13.86 -10.41 12.51
CA THR A 109 -13.58 -10.65 13.93
C THR A 109 -12.24 -10.05 14.36
N GLY A 110 -11.27 -10.01 13.43
CA GLY A 110 -9.95 -9.43 13.64
C GLY A 110 -9.86 -7.89 13.62
N ARG A 111 -10.83 -7.16 13.02
CA ARG A 111 -10.71 -5.69 12.88
C ARG A 111 -10.63 -4.99 14.23
N LYS A 112 -11.53 -5.33 15.15
CA LYS A 112 -11.49 -4.75 16.50
C LYS A 112 -10.20 -5.11 17.21
N THR A 113 -9.78 -6.36 17.16
CA THR A 113 -8.52 -6.82 17.76
C THR A 113 -7.33 -6.07 17.16
N LEU A 114 -7.29 -5.90 15.83
CA LEU A 114 -6.25 -5.11 15.18
C LEU A 114 -6.21 -3.68 15.71
N PHE A 115 -7.35 -3.00 15.76
CA PHE A 115 -7.42 -1.61 16.27
C PHE A 115 -6.98 -1.52 17.72
N ASP A 116 -7.41 -2.44 18.58
CA ASP A 116 -6.98 -2.49 19.99
C ASP A 116 -5.44 -2.64 20.09
N LEU A 117 -4.82 -3.49 19.28
CA LEU A 117 -3.37 -3.66 19.22
C LEU A 117 -2.65 -2.39 18.72
N LEU A 118 -3.17 -1.75 17.67
CA LEU A 118 -2.60 -0.53 17.13
C LEU A 118 -2.69 0.64 18.12
N LEU A 119 -3.83 0.78 18.78
CA LEU A 119 -4.05 1.80 19.83
C LEU A 119 -3.13 1.56 21.04
N ALA A 120 -2.94 0.31 21.44
CA ALA A 120 -2.02 -0.03 22.53
C ALA A 120 -0.57 0.31 22.20
N ALA A 121 -0.17 0.18 20.91
CA ALA A 121 1.18 0.49 20.46
C ALA A 121 1.50 1.99 20.45
N ASN A 122 0.52 2.85 20.18
CA ASN A 122 0.69 4.31 20.13
C ASN A 122 -0.63 5.03 20.47
N PRO A 123 -1.01 5.12 21.76
CA PRO A 123 -2.35 5.56 22.16
C PRO A 123 -2.63 7.06 21.96
N GLN A 124 -1.62 7.88 21.74
CA GLN A 124 -1.76 9.34 21.64
C GLN A 124 -1.25 9.92 20.31
N GLY A 125 -0.78 9.07 19.40
CA GLY A 125 -0.26 9.51 18.12
C GLY A 125 -1.35 9.86 17.08
N PRO A 126 -0.95 10.44 15.96
CA PRO A 126 -1.86 10.72 14.84
C PRO A 126 -2.57 9.46 14.33
N ASP A 127 -1.96 8.30 14.50
CA ASP A 127 -2.52 7.01 14.12
C ASP A 127 -3.72 6.62 14.98
N ALA A 128 -3.65 6.87 16.28
CA ALA A 128 -4.77 6.64 17.19
C ALA A 128 -5.97 7.51 16.82
N GLN A 129 -5.73 8.78 16.48
CA GLN A 129 -6.77 9.69 16.02
C GLN A 129 -7.39 9.22 14.70
N ALA A 130 -6.56 8.73 13.75
CA ALA A 130 -7.06 8.17 12.50
C ALA A 130 -7.98 6.97 12.77
N ILE A 131 -7.56 6.00 13.60
CA ILE A 131 -8.36 4.82 13.96
C ILE A 131 -9.69 5.25 14.59
N GLN A 132 -9.67 6.19 15.54
CA GLN A 132 -10.89 6.69 16.20
C GLN A 132 -11.88 7.33 15.21
N ARG A 133 -11.39 7.98 14.15
CA ARG A 133 -12.25 8.56 13.11
C ARG A 133 -12.81 7.53 12.15
N ILE A 134 -12.02 6.52 11.76
CA ILE A 134 -12.46 5.54 10.74
C ILE A 134 -13.29 4.39 11.31
N ASP A 135 -13.06 3.96 12.54
CA ASP A 135 -13.72 2.76 13.11
C ASP A 135 -15.24 2.84 13.08
N PRO A 136 -15.91 3.93 13.56
CA PRO A 136 -17.36 4.02 13.46
C PRO A 136 -17.87 4.07 12.01
N LEU A 137 -17.10 4.66 11.09
CA LEU A 137 -17.47 4.76 9.69
C LEU A 137 -17.34 3.43 8.96
N LEU A 138 -16.31 2.66 9.27
CA LEU A 138 -16.13 1.29 8.78
C LEU A 138 -17.22 0.36 9.29
N THR A 139 -17.58 0.51 10.55
CA THR A 139 -18.66 -0.27 11.17
C THR A 139 -20.01 -0.01 10.51
N ASN A 140 -20.27 1.23 10.14
CA ASN A 140 -21.52 1.64 9.48
C ASN A 140 -21.47 1.53 7.94
N GLY A 141 -20.31 1.17 7.34
CA GLY A 141 -20.13 1.11 5.89
C GLY A 141 -20.19 2.48 5.20
N THR A 142 -19.93 3.57 5.92
CA THR A 142 -20.09 4.94 5.40
C THR A 142 -18.79 5.67 5.13
N LEU A 143 -17.62 5.00 5.27
CA LEU A 143 -16.32 5.64 5.16
C LEU A 143 -16.13 6.38 3.83
N LEU A 144 -16.49 5.75 2.72
CA LEU A 144 -16.32 6.28 1.37
C LEU A 144 -17.61 6.93 0.80
N ASN A 145 -18.67 7.03 1.59
CA ASN A 145 -19.93 7.70 1.18
C ASN A 145 -20.49 7.23 -0.18
N GLY A 146 -20.37 5.94 -0.49
CA GLY A 146 -20.81 5.36 -1.77
C GLY A 146 -19.87 5.58 -2.94
N VAL A 147 -18.70 6.19 -2.74
CA VAL A 147 -17.63 6.33 -3.74
C VAL A 147 -17.00 4.97 -4.00
N ALA A 148 -16.87 4.57 -5.26
CA ALA A 148 -16.20 3.33 -5.64
C ALA A 148 -14.68 3.51 -5.57
N LEU A 149 -13.99 2.58 -4.92
CA LEU A 149 -12.54 2.54 -4.83
C LEU A 149 -11.99 1.49 -5.81
N ASP A 150 -11.22 1.93 -6.80
CA ASP A 150 -10.48 1.05 -7.70
C ASP A 150 -9.01 1.03 -7.33
N ILE A 151 -8.38 -0.14 -7.43
CA ILE A 151 -6.99 -0.34 -7.04
C ILE A 151 -6.19 -0.96 -8.18
N VAL A 152 -5.04 -0.38 -8.50
CA VAL A 152 -4.04 -0.96 -9.41
C VAL A 152 -2.71 -1.07 -8.66
N THR A 153 -2.10 -2.24 -8.69
CA THR A 153 -0.79 -2.45 -8.08
C THR A 153 0.24 -2.86 -9.12
N PHE A 154 1.49 -2.45 -8.92
CA PHE A 154 2.62 -2.75 -9.78
C PHE A 154 3.70 -3.47 -8.96
N GLY A 155 4.01 -4.72 -9.31
CA GLY A 155 5.04 -5.52 -8.65
C GLY A 155 4.83 -5.70 -7.14
N THR A 156 3.59 -5.73 -6.67
CA THR A 156 3.30 -5.93 -5.24
C THR A 156 3.56 -7.37 -4.83
N PRO A 157 4.33 -7.61 -3.77
CA PRO A 157 4.54 -8.96 -3.25
C PRO A 157 3.25 -9.55 -2.67
N VAL A 158 3.14 -10.87 -2.71
CA VAL A 158 2.01 -11.58 -2.10
C VAL A 158 2.36 -11.87 -0.64
N ARG A 159 1.68 -11.21 0.29
CA ARG A 159 1.86 -11.42 1.73
C ARG A 159 0.54 -11.47 2.50
N TYR A 160 -0.33 -10.52 2.25
CA TYR A 160 -1.67 -10.46 2.86
C TYR A 160 -2.73 -10.84 1.83
N GLY A 161 -3.82 -11.45 2.30
CA GLY A 161 -5.01 -11.66 1.49
C GLY A 161 -5.65 -10.32 1.09
N TRP A 162 -6.37 -10.33 -0.01
CA TRP A 162 -7.20 -9.22 -0.47
C TRP A 162 -8.66 -9.55 -0.26
N ASP A 163 -9.42 -8.61 0.30
CA ASP A 163 -10.87 -8.70 0.31
C ASP A 163 -11.46 -7.74 -0.73
N PRO A 164 -12.06 -8.26 -1.81
CA PRO A 164 -12.60 -7.41 -2.87
C PRO A 164 -13.97 -6.82 -2.52
N SER A 165 -14.63 -7.24 -1.44
CA SER A 165 -16.04 -6.88 -1.16
C SER A 165 -16.24 -5.39 -0.85
N GLY A 166 -15.20 -4.71 -0.34
CA GLY A 166 -15.22 -3.27 -0.05
C GLY A 166 -14.63 -2.40 -1.15
N ILE A 167 -14.23 -2.96 -2.30
CA ILE A 167 -13.58 -2.24 -3.41
C ILE A 167 -14.33 -2.48 -4.73
N GLY A 168 -14.19 -1.55 -5.67
CA GLY A 168 -14.83 -1.63 -6.98
C GLY A 168 -14.10 -2.55 -7.94
N LYS A 169 -12.82 -2.30 -8.19
CA LYS A 169 -11.97 -3.08 -9.08
C LYS A 169 -10.58 -3.27 -8.48
N LEU A 170 -9.98 -4.44 -8.75
CA LEU A 170 -8.62 -4.76 -8.39
C LEU A 170 -7.86 -5.27 -9.62
N LEU A 171 -6.72 -4.66 -9.92
CA LEU A 171 -5.82 -5.09 -10.98
C LEU A 171 -4.39 -5.16 -10.45
N HIS A 172 -3.76 -6.32 -10.65
CA HIS A 172 -2.33 -6.50 -10.38
C HIS A 172 -1.55 -6.50 -11.69
N VAL A 173 -0.60 -5.60 -11.81
CA VAL A 173 0.35 -5.56 -12.94
C VAL A 173 1.65 -6.16 -12.47
N VAL A 174 2.06 -7.25 -13.11
CA VAL A 174 3.30 -7.97 -12.86
C VAL A 174 4.15 -7.94 -14.13
N ASN A 175 5.35 -7.39 -14.04
CA ASN A 175 6.27 -7.32 -15.16
C ASN A 175 7.11 -8.61 -15.20
N HIS A 176 6.57 -9.64 -15.83
CA HIS A 176 7.25 -10.92 -15.92
C HIS A 176 8.42 -10.86 -16.92
N ARG A 177 9.63 -11.06 -16.42
CA ARG A 177 10.83 -11.17 -17.26
C ARG A 177 10.82 -12.45 -18.07
N ASN A 178 11.59 -12.49 -19.14
CA ASN A 178 11.72 -13.68 -20.00
C ASN A 178 12.11 -14.91 -19.16
N LEU A 179 11.57 -16.05 -19.54
CA LEU A 179 11.94 -17.34 -18.96
C LEU A 179 13.41 -17.64 -19.20
N ARG A 180 14.02 -18.33 -18.27
CA ARG A 180 15.38 -18.83 -18.40
C ARG A 180 15.49 -19.80 -19.59
N THR A 181 16.64 -19.82 -20.25
CA THR A 181 16.93 -20.73 -21.34
C THR A 181 17.03 -22.20 -20.90
N ASP A 182 17.16 -22.45 -19.59
CA ASP A 182 17.16 -23.80 -19.00
C ASP A 182 15.76 -24.41 -18.79
N GLY A 183 14.70 -23.74 -19.25
CA GLY A 183 13.33 -24.22 -19.20
C GLY A 183 12.64 -24.07 -17.84
N LYS A 184 13.29 -23.48 -16.84
CA LYS A 184 12.64 -23.22 -15.54
C LYS A 184 11.56 -22.16 -15.69
N THR A 185 10.37 -22.46 -15.21
CA THR A 185 9.18 -21.61 -15.30
C THR A 185 8.83 -20.89 -14.00
N TRP A 186 9.56 -21.15 -12.94
CA TRP A 186 9.34 -20.53 -11.63
C TRP A 186 10.64 -19.98 -11.05
N LEU A 187 10.51 -18.97 -10.20
CA LEU A 187 11.61 -18.52 -9.35
C LEU A 187 11.80 -19.52 -8.22
N SER A 188 12.99 -20.08 -8.14
CA SER A 188 13.45 -20.74 -6.93
C SER A 188 14.28 -19.76 -6.10
N LYS A 189 14.41 -20.00 -4.79
CA LYS A 189 15.35 -19.24 -3.95
C LYS A 189 16.79 -19.30 -4.46
N MET A 190 17.11 -20.34 -5.23
CA MET A 190 18.42 -20.54 -5.85
C MET A 190 18.64 -19.64 -7.08
N ASP A 191 17.58 -19.11 -7.65
CA ASP A 191 17.64 -18.23 -8.81
C ASP A 191 17.70 -16.74 -8.43
N LEU A 192 17.62 -16.43 -7.15
CA LEU A 192 17.85 -15.07 -6.66
C LEU A 192 19.33 -14.72 -6.79
N PRO A 193 19.65 -13.50 -7.23
CA PRO A 193 21.03 -13.07 -7.35
C PRO A 193 21.73 -13.15 -6.01
N GLN A 194 22.92 -13.75 -6.02
CA GLN A 194 23.73 -13.92 -4.80
C GLN A 194 24.46 -12.63 -4.40
N ILE A 195 24.61 -11.72 -5.37
CA ILE A 195 25.26 -10.41 -5.18
C ILE A 195 24.45 -9.30 -5.84
N THR A 196 24.57 -8.10 -5.32
CA THR A 196 23.80 -6.93 -5.78
C THR A 196 23.99 -6.63 -7.27
N VAL A 197 25.17 -6.92 -7.82
CA VAL A 197 25.48 -6.70 -9.25
C VAL A 197 24.70 -7.66 -10.16
N GLU A 198 24.35 -8.85 -9.67
CA GLU A 198 23.59 -9.86 -10.43
C GLU A 198 22.09 -9.59 -10.42
N MET A 199 21.58 -8.81 -9.44
CA MET A 199 20.15 -8.52 -9.33
C MET A 199 19.50 -7.99 -10.62
N PRO A 200 20.12 -7.06 -11.39
CA PRO A 200 19.52 -6.56 -12.61
C PRO A 200 19.47 -7.59 -13.74
N ILE A 201 20.25 -8.66 -13.65
CA ILE A 201 20.37 -9.69 -14.68
C ILE A 201 19.74 -11.03 -14.30
N ALA A 202 19.11 -11.11 -13.12
CA ALA A 202 18.35 -12.29 -12.73
C ALA A 202 17.22 -12.57 -13.72
N TRP A 203 17.01 -13.86 -14.02
CA TRP A 203 16.09 -14.30 -15.09
C TRP A 203 14.74 -14.71 -14.52
N GLY A 204 13.67 -14.33 -15.22
CA GLY A 204 12.29 -14.66 -14.83
C GLY A 204 11.71 -13.76 -13.74
N GLY A 205 10.43 -13.87 -13.45
CA GLY A 205 9.70 -13.14 -12.42
C GLY A 205 9.67 -11.61 -12.57
N ASP A 206 9.10 -10.96 -11.58
CA ASP A 206 9.09 -9.50 -11.45
C ASP A 206 10.11 -9.09 -10.39
N TYR A 207 11.18 -8.40 -10.79
CA TYR A 207 12.25 -8.03 -9.85
C TYR A 207 11.80 -7.04 -8.76
N VAL A 208 10.77 -6.22 -9.02
CA VAL A 208 10.18 -5.35 -8.00
C VAL A 208 9.55 -6.17 -6.90
N GLN A 209 8.79 -7.21 -7.28
CA GLN A 209 8.20 -8.16 -6.36
C GLN A 209 9.29 -8.93 -5.58
N GLU A 210 10.33 -9.37 -6.27
CA GLU A 210 11.47 -10.07 -5.65
C GLU A 210 12.19 -9.22 -4.63
N LEU A 211 12.54 -7.98 -4.98
CA LEU A 211 13.18 -7.03 -4.08
C LEU A 211 12.28 -6.69 -2.88
N ALA A 212 10.99 -6.55 -3.12
CA ALA A 212 10.03 -6.26 -2.07
C ALA A 212 9.84 -7.46 -1.11
N VAL A 213 10.09 -8.69 -1.57
CA VAL A 213 10.06 -9.90 -0.73
C VAL A 213 11.40 -10.14 -0.04
N ALA A 214 12.52 -9.91 -0.73
CA ALA A 214 13.89 -10.25 -0.27
C ALA A 214 14.40 -9.35 0.86
N GLY A 215 13.84 -8.85 1.66
CA GLY A 215 14.23 -7.99 2.77
C GLY A 215 13.01 -7.64 3.57
N SER A 216 12.14 -8.57 3.55
CA SER A 216 10.73 -8.38 3.69
C SER A 216 10.31 -7.69 4.97
N ASP A 217 10.99 -7.82 6.09
CA ASP A 217 10.59 -7.10 7.29
C ASP A 217 11.79 -6.45 7.98
N ALA A 218 11.81 -5.13 7.95
CA ALA A 218 12.68 -4.38 8.84
C ALA A 218 12.25 -4.63 10.29
N LEU A 219 13.23 -4.72 11.18
CA LEU A 219 12.91 -4.79 12.60
C LEU A 219 12.30 -3.45 13.04
N PRO A 220 11.14 -3.44 13.70
CA PRO A 220 10.61 -2.24 14.29
C PRO A 220 11.52 -1.74 15.43
N ALA A 221 11.32 -0.50 15.87
CA ALA A 221 11.99 0.02 17.06
C ALA A 221 11.75 -0.92 18.25
N GLU A 222 12.69 -0.97 19.21
CA GLU A 222 12.68 -1.93 20.30
C GLU A 222 11.36 -1.94 21.09
N ASN A 223 10.83 -0.76 21.36
CA ASN A 223 9.54 -0.56 22.05
C ASN A 223 8.32 -1.01 21.24
N ALA A 224 8.45 -1.22 19.93
CA ALA A 224 7.38 -1.64 19.04
C ALA A 224 7.43 -3.14 18.67
N LYS A 225 8.48 -3.87 19.07
CA LYS A 225 8.66 -5.28 18.70
C LYS A 225 7.52 -6.17 19.17
N ALA A 226 7.07 -6.01 20.41
CA ALA A 226 5.98 -6.80 20.97
C ALA A 226 4.65 -6.54 20.24
N ALA A 227 4.35 -5.27 19.96
CA ALA A 227 3.16 -4.89 19.21
C ALA A 227 3.22 -5.41 17.76
N ASN A 228 4.38 -5.30 17.10
CA ASN A 228 4.56 -5.83 15.75
C ASN A 228 4.37 -7.35 15.71
N LYS A 229 4.86 -8.08 16.71
CA LYS A 229 4.67 -9.52 16.82
C LYS A 229 3.18 -9.88 16.98
N ALA A 230 2.46 -9.16 17.86
CA ALA A 230 1.03 -9.41 18.05
C ALA A 230 0.19 -9.10 16.79
N VAL A 231 0.55 -8.05 16.05
CA VAL A 231 -0.09 -7.75 14.76
C VAL A 231 0.24 -8.83 13.72
N TRP A 232 1.47 -9.31 13.69
CA TRP A 232 1.87 -10.43 12.82
C TRP A 232 1.04 -11.69 13.11
N GLU A 233 0.96 -12.12 14.36
CA GLU A 233 0.20 -13.30 14.78
C GLU A 233 -1.31 -13.20 14.46
N LEU A 234 -1.83 -11.97 14.36
CA LEU A 234 -3.22 -11.73 13.95
C LEU A 234 -3.40 -11.79 12.44
N LEU A 235 -2.40 -11.38 11.63
CA LEU A 235 -2.51 -11.22 10.19
C LEU A 235 -2.09 -12.45 9.39
N GLU A 236 -1.35 -13.37 9.97
CA GLU A 236 -0.86 -14.65 9.39
C GLU A 236 -1.45 -15.87 10.12
#